data_46fad0fd6071c2354bee3f616a1850c4
#
_entry.id   46fad0fd6071c2354bee3f616a1850c4
#
_cell.length_a   1.000
_cell.length_b   1.000
_cell.length_c   1.000
_cell.angle_alpha   90.00
_cell.angle_beta   90.00
_cell.angle_gamma   90.00
#
_symmetry.space_group_name_H-M   'P 1'
#
loop_
_entity.id
_entity.type
_entity.pdbx_description
1 polymer ?
#
loop_
_entity_poly.entity_id
_entity_poly.type
_entity_poly.pdbx_seq_one_letter_code
_entity_poly.pdbx_strand_id
1 'polypeptide(L)'
;MKLPHLRSLSRLALANSVAVLSLAGCGHAPGRPGPGPEVVRPGEVQDFNTLYSQNCAGCHGAHGKGGPAVSLANPVYLALVDDATLRRVTANGIPQTLMPAFARSAGGTLTDQQVEILVQQMRARWGRPDELAGQNPPPYAVTSPGDAEHGENVYKTFCASCHGPGGKGQVKLGSIVDGSYLALVSDQGLRTTVLVGFPDEGAPDWRNNVHGRPMSAQDVTDVVAWLRAQRLQFPGQPYISQAGSAGASALRSPSATGPVSRAGVPAALAEPPTGGSHE
;
A
#
# COMPACT_ATOMS: atom_id res chain seq x y z
N MET A 1 32.01 82.46 -31.78
CA MET A 1 32.30 81.02 -31.99
C MET A 1 31.35 80.23 -31.11
N LYS A 2 30.38 79.50 -31.72
CA LYS A 2 29.39 78.64 -31.02
C LYS A 2 29.99 77.23 -31.00
N LEU A 3 30.20 76.68 -29.83
CA LEU A 3 30.77 75.31 -29.60
C LEU A 3 29.69 74.23 -29.86
N PRO A 4 29.77 73.54 -31.04
CA PRO A 4 28.76 72.48 -31.33
C PRO A 4 28.95 71.19 -30.55
N HIS A 5 30.08 70.98 -29.90
CA HIS A 5 30.42 69.72 -29.20
C HIS A 5 29.71 69.52 -27.85
N LEU A 6 29.28 70.59 -27.15
CA LEU A 6 28.60 70.44 -25.85
C LEU A 6 27.21 69.81 -25.97
N ARG A 7 26.50 70.08 -27.11
CA ARG A 7 25.16 69.47 -27.30
C ARG A 7 25.18 67.99 -27.62
N SER A 8 26.29 67.51 -28.23
CA SER A 8 26.45 66.08 -28.55
C SER A 8 26.76 65.25 -27.28
N LEU A 9 27.62 65.76 -26.40
CA LEU A 9 27.95 65.07 -25.14
C LEU A 9 26.75 64.95 -24.17
N SER A 10 25.91 65.99 -24.10
CA SER A 10 24.70 65.97 -23.29
C SER A 10 23.65 64.93 -23.77
N ARG A 11 23.56 64.77 -25.12
CA ARG A 11 22.64 63.77 -25.69
C ARG A 11 23.12 62.34 -25.47
N LEU A 12 24.42 62.06 -25.54
CA LEU A 12 25.01 60.76 -25.23
C LEU A 12 24.88 60.41 -23.74
N ALA A 13 25.11 61.37 -22.82
CA ALA A 13 24.95 61.18 -21.41
C ALA A 13 23.48 60.89 -21.04
N LEU A 14 22.54 61.59 -21.66
CA LEU A 14 21.10 61.37 -21.44
C LEU A 14 20.65 60.02 -21.97
N ALA A 15 21.12 59.59 -23.14
CA ALA A 15 20.81 58.30 -23.73
C ALA A 15 21.36 57.12 -22.88
N ASN A 16 22.58 57.22 -22.34
CA ASN A 16 23.16 56.24 -21.47
C ASN A 16 22.41 56.16 -20.11
N SER A 17 22.01 57.27 -19.54
CA SER A 17 21.25 57.31 -18.31
C SER A 17 19.87 56.66 -18.44
N VAL A 18 19.18 56.86 -19.56
CA VAL A 18 17.89 56.22 -19.84
C VAL A 18 18.07 54.72 -20.06
N ALA A 19 19.14 54.27 -20.72
CA ALA A 19 19.42 52.86 -20.96
C ALA A 19 19.73 52.12 -19.62
N VAL A 20 20.48 52.73 -18.72
CA VAL A 20 20.81 52.16 -17.41
C VAL A 20 19.55 52.08 -16.50
N LEU A 21 18.70 53.09 -16.51
CA LEU A 21 17.43 53.07 -15.78
C LEU A 21 16.45 51.99 -16.31
N SER A 22 16.45 51.75 -17.62
CA SER A 22 15.59 50.73 -18.24
C SER A 22 16.03 49.29 -17.85
N LEU A 23 17.33 49.04 -17.67
CA LEU A 23 17.88 47.75 -17.24
C LEU A 23 17.66 47.48 -15.74
N ALA A 24 17.62 48.51 -14.90
CA ALA A 24 17.36 48.36 -13.47
C ALA A 24 15.86 48.11 -13.13
N GLY A 25 14.94 48.47 -14.02
CA GLY A 25 13.50 48.39 -13.81
C GLY A 25 12.91 46.98 -13.90
N CYS A 26 13.57 46.02 -14.52
CA CYS A 26 13.02 44.69 -14.75
C CYS A 26 12.89 43.84 -13.47
N GLY A 27 13.54 44.22 -12.37
CA GLY A 27 13.45 43.51 -11.09
C GLY A 27 12.21 43.83 -10.27
N HIS A 28 11.53 44.95 -10.56
CA HIS A 28 10.40 45.47 -9.75
C HIS A 28 9.14 45.69 -10.61
N ALA A 29 8.98 44.96 -11.69
CA ALA A 29 7.78 45.06 -12.52
C ALA A 29 6.51 44.73 -11.68
N PRO A 30 5.46 45.59 -11.72
CA PRO A 30 4.20 45.29 -11.07
C PRO A 30 3.63 43.96 -11.58
N GLY A 31 3.24 43.06 -10.65
CA GLY A 31 2.71 41.74 -10.99
C GLY A 31 3.77 40.61 -11.12
N ARG A 32 5.06 40.91 -10.94
CA ARG A 32 6.06 39.84 -10.81
C ARG A 32 5.91 39.17 -9.44
N PRO A 33 5.63 37.85 -9.38
CA PRO A 33 5.62 37.14 -8.10
C PRO A 33 6.97 37.34 -7.42
N GLY A 34 6.95 37.63 -6.13
CA GLY A 34 8.16 37.58 -5.30
C GLY A 34 8.79 36.18 -5.33
N PRO A 35 10.04 36.02 -4.91
CA PRO A 35 10.61 34.70 -4.69
C PRO A 35 9.71 33.97 -3.70
N GLY A 36 8.96 32.98 -4.23
CA GLY A 36 8.18 32.08 -3.39
C GLY A 36 9.10 31.27 -2.47
N PRO A 37 8.54 30.60 -1.45
CA PRO A 37 9.33 29.66 -0.66
C PRO A 37 9.96 28.66 -1.62
N GLU A 38 11.22 28.31 -1.34
CA GLU A 38 11.95 27.30 -2.12
C GLU A 38 11.15 25.99 -2.09
N VAL A 39 10.74 25.52 -3.28
CA VAL A 39 9.97 24.29 -3.39
C VAL A 39 10.93 23.11 -3.26
N VAL A 40 10.88 22.43 -2.13
CA VAL A 40 11.62 21.19 -1.91
C VAL A 40 11.18 20.16 -2.94
N ARG A 41 12.12 19.59 -3.69
CA ARG A 41 11.80 18.56 -4.69
C ARG A 41 11.27 17.31 -3.97
N PRO A 42 10.31 16.57 -4.56
CA PRO A 42 9.74 15.39 -3.90
C PRO A 42 10.78 14.39 -3.40
N GLY A 43 11.87 14.18 -4.14
CA GLY A 43 12.96 13.28 -3.73
C GLY A 43 13.88 13.81 -2.64
N GLU A 44 13.78 15.07 -2.27
CA GLU A 44 14.58 15.74 -1.23
C GLU A 44 13.84 15.86 0.09
N VAL A 45 12.53 15.53 0.12
CA VAL A 45 11.72 15.51 1.33
C VAL A 45 12.24 14.41 2.26
N GLN A 46 12.69 14.77 3.47
CA GLN A 46 13.20 13.86 4.49
C GLN A 46 12.38 13.88 5.78
N ASP A 47 11.38 14.74 5.85
CA ASP A 47 10.49 14.80 7.00
C ASP A 47 9.53 13.61 7.02
N PHE A 48 9.60 12.82 8.09
CA PHE A 48 8.77 11.63 8.26
C PHE A 48 7.28 11.92 8.18
N ASN A 49 6.82 13.01 8.81
CA ASN A 49 5.38 13.29 8.86
C ASN A 49 4.85 13.61 7.46
N THR A 50 5.64 14.34 6.68
CA THR A 50 5.32 14.65 5.27
C THR A 50 5.29 13.36 4.44
N LEU A 51 6.35 12.55 4.52
CA LEU A 51 6.42 11.28 3.77
C LEU A 51 5.29 10.33 4.15
N TYR A 52 5.04 10.18 5.45
CA TYR A 52 4.01 9.29 5.94
C TYR A 52 2.60 9.76 5.57
N SER A 53 2.30 11.05 5.78
CA SER A 53 0.97 11.59 5.49
C SER A 53 0.60 11.53 4.02
N GLN A 54 1.58 11.73 3.13
CA GLN A 54 1.34 11.72 1.69
C GLN A 54 1.24 10.32 1.09
N ASN A 55 1.89 9.32 1.69
CA ASN A 55 2.04 7.99 1.07
C ASN A 55 1.35 6.86 1.84
N CYS A 56 1.22 6.97 3.18
CA CYS A 56 0.80 5.84 4.04
C CYS A 56 -0.51 6.09 4.78
N ALA A 57 -0.74 7.35 5.21
CA ALA A 57 -1.82 7.70 6.14
C ALA A 57 -3.23 7.39 5.61
N GLY A 58 -3.44 7.44 4.28
CA GLY A 58 -4.73 7.15 3.68
C GLY A 58 -5.24 5.73 3.96
N CYS A 59 -4.33 4.76 4.05
CA CYS A 59 -4.67 3.37 4.33
C CYS A 59 -4.36 2.95 5.77
N HIS A 60 -3.29 3.46 6.36
CA HIS A 60 -2.82 3.06 7.69
C HIS A 60 -3.22 4.03 8.82
N GLY A 61 -3.97 5.10 8.48
CA GLY A 61 -4.39 6.13 9.43
C GLY A 61 -3.31 7.19 9.70
N ALA A 62 -3.72 8.39 10.10
CA ALA A 62 -2.84 9.57 10.23
C ALA A 62 -1.69 9.38 11.21
N HIS A 63 -1.88 8.53 12.23
CA HIS A 63 -0.88 8.24 13.26
C HIS A 63 -0.49 6.76 13.28
N GLY A 64 -0.55 6.10 12.13
CA GLY A 64 -0.24 4.68 12.01
C GLY A 64 -1.35 3.75 12.50
N LYS A 65 -2.55 4.26 12.77
CA LYS A 65 -3.69 3.52 13.29
C LYS A 65 -5.02 4.12 12.88
N GLY A 66 -6.10 3.33 12.99
CA GLY A 66 -7.45 3.77 12.65
C GLY A 66 -7.72 3.87 11.16
N GLY A 67 -6.89 3.27 10.31
CA GLY A 67 -7.14 3.09 8.89
C GLY A 67 -7.65 1.68 8.56
N PRO A 68 -8.09 1.44 7.32
CA PRO A 68 -8.58 0.11 6.90
C PRO A 68 -7.49 -0.97 6.78
N ALA A 69 -6.21 -0.58 6.73
CA ALA A 69 -5.08 -1.50 6.70
C ALA A 69 -4.53 -1.75 8.11
N VAL A 70 -3.60 -2.72 8.23
CA VAL A 70 -2.93 -3.04 9.49
C VAL A 70 -2.37 -1.77 10.15
N SER A 71 -2.56 -1.64 11.47
CA SER A 71 -2.00 -0.55 12.25
C SER A 71 -0.47 -0.64 12.28
N LEU A 72 0.20 0.29 11.62
CA LEU A 72 1.67 0.39 11.63
C LEU A 72 2.22 0.86 12.99
N ALA A 73 1.37 1.52 13.79
CA ALA A 73 1.70 1.93 15.16
C ALA A 73 1.43 0.84 16.21
N ASN A 74 1.00 -0.36 15.78
CA ASN A 74 0.80 -1.48 16.68
C ASN A 74 2.17 -2.00 17.15
N PRO A 75 2.49 -1.95 18.46
CA PRO A 75 3.78 -2.36 18.98
C PRO A 75 4.05 -3.86 18.81
N VAL A 76 3.01 -4.70 18.85
CA VAL A 76 3.13 -6.15 18.59
C VAL A 76 3.53 -6.39 17.14
N TYR A 77 2.92 -5.66 16.18
CA TYR A 77 3.30 -5.72 14.77
C TYR A 77 4.78 -5.38 14.59
N LEU A 78 5.20 -4.25 15.15
CA LEU A 78 6.57 -3.80 15.05
C LEU A 78 7.57 -4.71 15.79
N ALA A 79 7.16 -5.40 16.85
CA ALA A 79 8.01 -6.35 17.53
C ALA A 79 8.16 -7.68 16.77
N LEU A 80 7.17 -8.07 15.94
CA LEU A 80 7.18 -9.31 15.15
C LEU A 80 7.87 -9.17 13.80
N VAL A 81 7.70 -8.02 13.13
CA VAL A 81 8.23 -7.80 11.78
C VAL A 81 9.62 -7.22 11.85
N ASP A 82 10.57 -7.74 11.07
CA ASP A 82 11.91 -7.19 10.97
C ASP A 82 11.99 -5.99 10.00
N ASP A 83 13.06 -5.21 10.11
CA ASP A 83 13.27 -4.02 9.27
C ASP A 83 13.45 -4.37 7.80
N ALA A 84 14.04 -5.51 7.50
CA ALA A 84 14.23 -5.97 6.13
C ALA A 84 12.86 -6.24 5.46
N THR A 85 11.96 -6.86 6.19
CA THR A 85 10.57 -7.09 5.74
C THR A 85 9.79 -5.79 5.60
N LEU A 86 9.87 -4.87 6.59
CA LEU A 86 9.23 -3.55 6.49
C LEU A 86 9.74 -2.79 5.27
N ARG A 87 11.05 -2.77 5.05
CA ARG A 87 11.70 -2.12 3.90
C ARG A 87 11.22 -2.75 2.59
N ARG A 88 11.27 -4.07 2.48
CA ARG A 88 10.84 -4.79 1.29
C ARG A 88 9.37 -4.55 0.95
N VAL A 89 8.47 -4.62 1.94
CA VAL A 89 7.04 -4.39 1.74
C VAL A 89 6.76 -2.93 1.37
N THR A 90 7.42 -1.97 2.00
CA THR A 90 7.28 -0.56 1.64
C THR A 90 7.82 -0.29 0.23
N ALA A 91 8.98 -0.82 -0.11
CA ALA A 91 9.59 -0.59 -1.41
C ALA A 91 8.79 -1.24 -2.56
N ASN A 92 8.44 -2.51 -2.42
CA ASN A 92 7.92 -3.34 -3.52
C ASN A 92 6.39 -3.55 -3.47
N GLY A 93 5.73 -3.09 -2.41
CA GLY A 93 4.33 -3.42 -2.17
C GLY A 93 4.09 -4.90 -1.86
N ILE A 94 2.83 -5.30 -1.90
CA ILE A 94 2.39 -6.69 -1.72
C ILE A 94 1.57 -7.08 -2.96
N PRO A 95 2.07 -8.00 -3.80
CA PRO A 95 1.36 -8.42 -5.01
C PRO A 95 -0.08 -8.87 -4.71
N GLN A 96 -1.00 -8.56 -5.61
CA GLN A 96 -2.43 -8.93 -5.52
C GLN A 96 -3.15 -8.33 -4.30
N THR A 97 -2.63 -7.25 -3.71
CA THR A 97 -3.27 -6.49 -2.63
C THR A 97 -3.33 -5.01 -2.98
N LEU A 98 -3.99 -4.22 -2.12
CA LEU A 98 -4.06 -2.77 -2.25
C LEU A 98 -2.79 -2.04 -1.79
N MET A 99 -1.77 -2.74 -1.28
CA MET A 99 -0.50 -2.15 -0.89
C MET A 99 0.42 -2.00 -2.11
N PRO A 100 0.54 -0.79 -2.70
CA PRO A 100 1.34 -0.58 -3.90
C PRO A 100 2.83 -0.53 -3.57
N ALA A 101 3.67 -0.62 -4.61
CA ALA A 101 5.09 -0.34 -4.50
C ALA A 101 5.34 1.17 -4.37
N PHE A 102 6.18 1.57 -3.41
CA PHE A 102 6.53 2.98 -3.21
C PHE A 102 7.93 3.35 -3.71
N ALA A 103 8.88 2.40 -3.79
CA ALA A 103 10.21 2.71 -4.28
C ALA A 103 10.22 2.98 -5.79
N ARG A 104 11.07 3.92 -6.23
CA ARG A 104 11.27 4.23 -7.67
C ARG A 104 11.72 3.02 -8.46
N SER A 105 12.55 2.17 -7.88
CA SER A 105 13.02 0.92 -8.47
C SER A 105 11.90 -0.08 -8.76
N ALA A 106 10.76 0.06 -8.08
CA ALA A 106 9.58 -0.80 -8.24
C ALA A 106 8.38 -0.05 -8.87
N GLY A 107 8.61 1.12 -9.50
CA GLY A 107 7.59 1.91 -10.17
C GLY A 107 6.85 2.92 -9.26
N GLY A 108 7.27 3.08 -8.02
CA GLY A 108 6.75 4.09 -7.09
C GLY A 108 7.43 5.46 -7.23
N THR A 109 7.27 6.31 -6.23
CA THR A 109 7.76 7.69 -6.23
C THR A 109 8.86 7.98 -5.23
N LEU A 110 9.04 7.12 -4.22
CA LEU A 110 10.00 7.32 -3.13
C LEU A 110 11.40 6.88 -3.54
N THR A 111 12.40 7.62 -3.07
CA THR A 111 13.80 7.18 -3.11
C THR A 111 14.04 6.09 -2.06
N ASP A 112 15.10 5.30 -2.22
CA ASP A 112 15.49 4.29 -1.23
C ASP A 112 15.77 4.92 0.15
N GLN A 113 16.33 6.13 0.17
CA GLN A 113 16.53 6.91 1.40
C GLN A 113 15.20 7.25 2.08
N GLN A 114 14.18 7.63 1.33
CA GLN A 114 12.86 7.93 1.89
C GLN A 114 12.17 6.68 2.43
N VAL A 115 12.32 5.54 1.77
CA VAL A 115 11.86 4.25 2.30
C VAL A 115 12.56 3.92 3.61
N GLU A 116 13.89 4.13 3.69
CA GLU A 116 14.65 3.91 4.91
C GLU A 116 14.20 4.84 6.06
N ILE A 117 14.00 6.12 5.77
CA ILE A 117 13.47 7.09 6.75
C ILE A 117 12.12 6.62 7.30
N LEU A 118 11.21 6.16 6.44
CA LEU A 118 9.90 5.65 6.87
C LEU A 118 10.06 4.48 7.83
N VAL A 119 10.86 3.48 7.49
CA VAL A 119 11.07 2.28 8.31
C VAL A 119 11.68 2.63 9.66
N GLN A 120 12.78 3.39 9.66
CA GLN A 120 13.48 3.77 10.90
C GLN A 120 12.60 4.63 11.81
N GLN A 121 11.87 5.59 11.23
CA GLN A 121 11.04 6.48 12.02
C GLN A 121 9.76 5.80 12.54
N MET A 122 9.16 4.86 11.80
CA MET A 122 8.08 4.02 12.34
C MET A 122 8.57 3.25 13.57
N ARG A 123 9.73 2.63 13.47
CA ARG A 123 10.37 1.89 14.58
C ARG A 123 10.64 2.78 15.79
N ALA A 124 11.27 3.93 15.57
CA ALA A 124 11.64 4.85 16.63
C ALA A 124 10.43 5.49 17.34
N ARG A 125 9.35 5.76 16.59
CA ARG A 125 8.17 6.46 17.12
C ARG A 125 7.15 5.54 17.77
N TRP A 126 6.96 4.35 17.21
CA TRP A 126 5.86 3.45 17.55
C TRP A 126 6.31 2.09 18.07
N GLY A 127 7.56 1.70 17.83
CA GLY A 127 8.11 0.45 18.33
C GLY A 127 8.28 0.48 19.85
N ARG A 128 8.11 -0.68 20.48
CA ARG A 128 8.41 -0.94 21.88
C ARG A 128 9.36 -2.13 21.94
N PRO A 129 10.64 -1.92 22.24
CA PRO A 129 11.64 -3.00 22.19
C PRO A 129 11.27 -4.21 23.06
N ASP A 130 10.63 -3.96 24.20
CA ASP A 130 10.30 -4.98 25.19
C ASP A 130 8.86 -5.52 25.08
N GLU A 131 8.12 -5.20 23.99
CA GLU A 131 6.71 -5.57 23.84
C GLU A 131 6.46 -7.08 23.95
N LEU A 132 7.40 -7.89 23.50
CA LEU A 132 7.32 -9.36 23.53
C LEU A 132 8.39 -9.98 24.44
N ALA A 133 9.00 -9.21 25.35
CA ALA A 133 10.01 -9.72 26.26
C ALA A 133 9.48 -10.87 27.11
N GLY A 134 10.25 -11.96 27.21
CA GLY A 134 9.86 -13.16 27.95
C GLY A 134 8.75 -14.00 27.31
N GLN A 135 8.31 -13.67 26.10
CA GLN A 135 7.28 -14.40 25.36
C GLN A 135 7.90 -15.18 24.19
N ASN A 136 7.19 -16.22 23.74
CA ASN A 136 7.56 -16.98 22.55
C ASN A 136 6.49 -16.77 21.46
N PRO A 137 6.56 -15.66 20.71
CA PRO A 137 5.54 -15.33 19.73
C PRO A 137 5.56 -16.31 18.55
N PRO A 138 4.38 -16.58 17.94
CA PRO A 138 4.35 -17.25 16.64
C PRO A 138 5.17 -16.47 15.62
N PRO A 139 5.91 -17.14 14.72
CA PRO A 139 6.69 -16.47 13.67
C PRO A 139 5.82 -15.55 12.81
N TYR A 140 6.36 -14.39 12.41
CA TYR A 140 5.65 -13.48 11.52
C TYR A 140 5.28 -14.15 10.19
N ALA A 141 6.23 -14.82 9.54
CA ALA A 141 6.00 -15.60 8.33
C ALA A 141 5.48 -17.02 8.68
N VAL A 142 4.71 -17.59 7.75
CA VAL A 142 4.30 -19.00 7.87
C VAL A 142 5.50 -19.92 7.69
N THR A 143 5.59 -20.94 8.55
CA THR A 143 6.70 -21.91 8.55
C THR A 143 6.26 -23.35 8.30
N SER A 144 4.94 -23.61 8.33
CA SER A 144 4.35 -24.94 8.15
C SER A 144 3.06 -24.85 7.34
N PRO A 145 2.63 -25.92 6.67
CA PRO A 145 1.31 -25.99 6.05
C PRO A 145 0.22 -25.88 7.12
N GLY A 146 -0.92 -25.29 6.73
CA GLY A 146 -2.08 -25.17 7.60
C GLY A 146 -3.14 -26.23 7.30
N ASP A 147 -3.83 -26.66 8.34
CA ASP A 147 -4.97 -27.56 8.31
C ASP A 147 -6.27 -26.77 8.51
N ALA A 148 -7.10 -26.72 7.47
CA ALA A 148 -8.35 -25.96 7.51
C ALA A 148 -9.41 -26.59 8.41
N GLU A 149 -9.43 -27.91 8.57
CA GLU A 149 -10.38 -28.61 9.45
C GLU A 149 -10.05 -28.34 10.92
N HIS A 150 -8.77 -28.45 11.29
CA HIS A 150 -8.31 -28.03 12.62
C HIS A 150 -8.54 -26.53 12.82
N GLY A 151 -8.31 -25.71 11.78
CA GLY A 151 -8.53 -24.26 11.80
C GLY A 151 -9.96 -23.85 12.15
N GLU A 152 -10.97 -24.63 11.76
CA GLU A 152 -12.35 -24.42 12.21
C GLU A 152 -12.49 -24.58 13.72
N ASN A 153 -11.83 -25.56 14.32
CA ASN A 153 -11.85 -25.77 15.76
C ASN A 153 -11.09 -24.67 16.52
N VAL A 154 -9.95 -24.21 15.95
CA VAL A 154 -9.22 -23.03 16.42
C VAL A 154 -10.13 -21.80 16.39
N TYR A 155 -10.83 -21.57 15.26
CA TYR A 155 -11.79 -20.49 15.15
C TYR A 155 -12.86 -20.54 16.26
N LYS A 156 -13.49 -21.70 16.46
CA LYS A 156 -14.51 -21.91 17.51
C LYS A 156 -13.97 -21.55 18.89
N THR A 157 -12.72 -21.87 19.15
CA THR A 157 -12.07 -21.67 20.45
C THR A 157 -11.69 -20.20 20.69
N PHE A 158 -11.07 -19.54 19.71
CA PHE A 158 -10.42 -18.25 19.91
C PHE A 158 -11.18 -17.06 19.34
N CYS A 159 -12.08 -17.27 18.39
CA CYS A 159 -12.64 -16.17 17.58
C CYS A 159 -14.17 -16.09 17.67
N ALA A 160 -14.86 -17.22 17.83
CA ALA A 160 -16.32 -17.31 17.70
C ALA A 160 -17.10 -16.49 18.73
N SER A 161 -16.53 -16.27 19.93
CA SER A 161 -17.15 -15.43 20.96
C SER A 161 -17.43 -13.99 20.50
N CYS A 162 -16.55 -13.44 19.67
CA CYS A 162 -16.68 -12.09 19.11
C CYS A 162 -17.26 -12.10 17.68
N HIS A 163 -16.81 -13.03 16.82
CA HIS A 163 -17.17 -13.05 15.40
C HIS A 163 -18.36 -13.96 15.05
N GLY A 164 -18.98 -14.57 16.07
CA GLY A 164 -20.18 -15.38 15.90
C GLY A 164 -19.92 -16.77 15.31
N PRO A 165 -20.96 -17.61 15.23
CA PRO A 165 -20.85 -18.94 14.68
C PRO A 165 -20.42 -18.91 13.22
N GLY A 166 -19.37 -19.67 12.87
CA GLY A 166 -18.86 -19.79 11.51
C GLY A 166 -18.32 -18.48 10.92
N GLY A 167 -18.02 -17.46 11.73
CA GLY A 167 -17.39 -16.22 11.28
C GLY A 167 -18.30 -15.25 10.50
N LYS A 168 -19.60 -15.47 10.54
CA LYS A 168 -20.59 -14.68 9.79
C LYS A 168 -20.90 -13.31 10.39
N GLY A 169 -20.27 -13.00 11.52
CA GLY A 169 -20.48 -11.76 12.23
C GLY A 169 -21.59 -11.85 13.30
N GLN A 170 -21.72 -10.78 14.04
CA GLN A 170 -22.76 -10.50 15.02
C GLN A 170 -23.23 -9.06 14.86
N VAL A 171 -24.18 -8.61 15.72
CA VAL A 171 -24.79 -7.27 15.64
C VAL A 171 -23.77 -6.13 15.56
N LYS A 172 -22.59 -6.29 16.19
CA LYS A 172 -21.57 -5.23 16.25
C LYS A 172 -20.33 -5.51 15.39
N LEU A 173 -20.14 -6.73 14.92
CA LEU A 173 -18.95 -7.15 14.19
C LEU A 173 -19.36 -7.80 12.86
N GLY A 174 -18.82 -7.31 11.77
CA GLY A 174 -19.06 -7.85 10.43
C GLY A 174 -18.54 -9.28 10.25
N SER A 175 -18.90 -9.88 9.12
CA SER A 175 -18.42 -11.19 8.71
C SER A 175 -16.91 -11.16 8.43
N ILE A 176 -16.18 -12.10 9.02
CA ILE A 176 -14.76 -12.33 8.68
C ILE A 176 -14.58 -13.45 7.64
N VAL A 177 -15.67 -14.06 7.20
CA VAL A 177 -15.71 -15.09 6.16
C VAL A 177 -16.39 -14.58 4.88
N ASP A 178 -16.51 -13.26 4.71
CA ASP A 178 -16.93 -12.71 3.43
C ASP A 178 -15.90 -13.07 2.35
N GLY A 179 -16.35 -13.84 1.36
CA GLY A 179 -15.46 -14.41 0.36
C GLY A 179 -14.83 -13.36 -0.56
N SER A 180 -15.50 -12.21 -0.78
CA SER A 180 -14.95 -11.09 -1.55
C SER A 180 -13.86 -10.38 -0.77
N TYR A 181 -14.09 -10.12 0.52
CA TYR A 181 -13.06 -9.55 1.39
C TYR A 181 -11.84 -10.45 1.46
N LEU A 182 -12.05 -11.75 1.73
CA LEU A 182 -10.95 -12.73 1.83
C LEU A 182 -10.16 -12.85 0.52
N ALA A 183 -10.79 -12.65 -0.63
CA ALA A 183 -10.11 -12.66 -1.93
C ALA A 183 -9.15 -11.46 -2.12
N LEU A 184 -9.37 -10.36 -1.40
CA LEU A 184 -8.55 -9.14 -1.46
C LEU A 184 -7.39 -9.14 -0.44
N VAL A 185 -7.41 -10.06 0.53
CA VAL A 185 -6.39 -10.12 1.59
C VAL A 185 -5.51 -11.35 1.39
N SER A 186 -4.19 -11.16 1.40
CA SER A 186 -3.23 -12.27 1.33
C SER A 186 -3.23 -13.13 2.59
N ASP A 187 -2.72 -14.37 2.50
CA ASP A 187 -2.57 -15.25 3.67
C ASP A 187 -1.68 -14.60 4.75
N GLN A 188 -0.60 -13.91 4.32
CA GLN A 188 0.24 -13.16 5.24
C GLN A 188 -0.52 -11.99 5.88
N GLY A 189 -1.41 -11.32 5.14
CA GLY A 189 -2.27 -10.27 5.69
C GLY A 189 -3.22 -10.81 6.77
N LEU A 190 -3.91 -11.94 6.50
CA LEU A 190 -4.75 -12.63 7.48
C LEU A 190 -3.94 -13.06 8.70
N ARG A 191 -2.76 -13.65 8.48
CA ARG A 191 -1.86 -14.05 9.56
C ARG A 191 -1.44 -12.85 10.41
N THR A 192 -1.07 -11.75 9.78
CA THR A 192 -0.71 -10.52 10.50
C THR A 192 -1.87 -10.04 11.36
N THR A 193 -3.10 -10.00 10.81
CA THR A 193 -4.29 -9.61 11.56
C THR A 193 -4.51 -10.48 12.79
N VAL A 194 -4.40 -11.81 12.66
CA VAL A 194 -4.55 -12.73 13.81
C VAL A 194 -3.45 -12.52 14.85
N LEU A 195 -2.21 -12.30 14.41
CA LEU A 195 -1.07 -12.11 15.31
C LEU A 195 -1.16 -10.81 16.10
N VAL A 196 -1.54 -9.71 15.48
CA VAL A 196 -1.42 -8.38 16.09
C VAL A 196 -2.74 -7.80 16.58
N GLY A 197 -3.87 -8.35 16.13
CA GLY A 197 -5.20 -7.84 16.42
C GLY A 197 -5.46 -6.42 15.92
N PHE A 198 -6.57 -5.86 16.38
CA PHE A 198 -6.95 -4.45 16.23
C PHE A 198 -7.32 -3.90 17.61
N PRO A 199 -6.33 -3.65 18.48
CA PRO A 199 -6.59 -3.29 19.88
C PRO A 199 -7.39 -1.99 20.01
N ASP A 200 -7.26 -1.06 19.08
CA ASP A 200 -8.05 0.18 19.04
C ASP A 200 -9.54 -0.08 18.78
N GLU A 201 -9.90 -1.23 18.22
CA GLU A 201 -11.27 -1.69 17.94
C GLU A 201 -11.72 -2.80 18.88
N GLY A 202 -10.90 -3.15 19.88
CA GLY A 202 -11.19 -4.17 20.87
C GLY A 202 -10.89 -5.60 20.43
N ALA A 203 -10.27 -5.81 19.27
CA ALA A 203 -9.80 -7.13 18.87
C ALA A 203 -8.39 -7.41 19.43
N PRO A 204 -8.23 -8.40 20.31
CA PRO A 204 -6.96 -8.70 20.95
C PRO A 204 -5.95 -9.30 19.96
N ASP A 205 -4.68 -9.29 20.35
CA ASP A 205 -3.64 -10.03 19.65
C ASP A 205 -3.66 -11.53 20.02
N TRP A 206 -2.77 -12.32 19.42
CA TRP A 206 -2.63 -13.76 19.58
C TRP A 206 -2.55 -14.24 21.06
N ARG A 207 -2.17 -13.36 21.99
CA ARG A 207 -2.01 -13.68 23.42
C ARG A 207 -3.33 -13.73 24.17
N ASN A 208 -4.31 -12.93 23.78
CA ASN A 208 -5.43 -12.54 24.63
C ASN A 208 -6.82 -12.89 24.08
N ASN A 209 -6.90 -13.68 23.01
CA ASN A 209 -8.20 -14.16 22.48
C ASN A 209 -8.93 -15.08 23.48
N VAL A 210 -8.18 -15.85 24.25
CA VAL A 210 -8.67 -16.63 25.38
C VAL A 210 -7.75 -16.39 26.57
N HIS A 211 -8.31 -15.99 27.70
CA HIS A 211 -7.51 -15.66 28.88
C HIS A 211 -6.61 -16.83 29.31
N GLY A 212 -5.31 -16.55 29.46
CA GLY A 212 -4.31 -17.52 29.87
C GLY A 212 -3.96 -18.61 28.83
N ARG A 213 -4.50 -18.51 27.61
CA ARG A 213 -4.24 -19.45 26.53
C ARG A 213 -3.86 -18.69 25.24
N PRO A 214 -2.59 -18.34 25.05
CA PRO A 214 -2.14 -17.76 23.79
C PRO A 214 -2.26 -18.78 22.64
N MET A 215 -2.48 -18.29 21.43
CA MET A 215 -2.48 -19.11 20.22
C MET A 215 -1.07 -19.61 19.92
N SER A 216 -0.92 -20.87 19.57
CA SER A 216 0.33 -21.43 19.08
C SER A 216 0.61 -20.97 17.62
N ALA A 217 1.83 -21.19 17.17
CA ALA A 217 2.19 -20.94 15.75
C ALA A 217 1.32 -21.75 14.78
N GLN A 218 0.96 -22.98 15.17
CA GLN A 218 0.10 -23.85 14.37
C GLN A 218 -1.36 -23.40 14.41
N ASP A 219 -1.90 -23.00 15.57
CA ASP A 219 -3.25 -22.43 15.65
C ASP A 219 -3.42 -21.23 14.69
N VAL A 220 -2.45 -20.31 14.69
CA VAL A 220 -2.47 -19.16 13.76
C VAL A 220 -2.43 -19.62 12.30
N THR A 221 -1.63 -20.62 11.98
CA THR A 221 -1.50 -21.14 10.61
C THR A 221 -2.79 -21.82 10.15
N ASP A 222 -3.40 -22.62 11.03
CA ASP A 222 -4.60 -23.40 10.72
C ASP A 222 -5.84 -22.52 10.59
N VAL A 223 -6.04 -21.54 11.48
CA VAL A 223 -7.17 -20.61 11.32
C VAL A 223 -7.04 -19.76 10.05
N VAL A 224 -5.84 -19.40 9.62
CA VAL A 224 -5.62 -18.75 8.34
C VAL A 224 -5.96 -19.68 7.16
N ALA A 225 -5.62 -20.96 7.26
CA ALA A 225 -5.99 -21.95 6.25
C ALA A 225 -7.50 -22.11 6.15
N TRP A 226 -8.21 -22.14 7.29
CA TRP A 226 -9.67 -22.17 7.34
C TRP A 226 -10.30 -20.93 6.72
N LEU A 227 -9.82 -19.72 7.05
CA LEU A 227 -10.27 -18.48 6.42
C LEU A 227 -10.02 -18.49 4.91
N ARG A 228 -8.83 -18.91 4.48
CA ARG A 228 -8.48 -19.01 3.05
C ARG A 228 -9.43 -19.92 2.29
N ALA A 229 -9.89 -21.01 2.89
CA ALA A 229 -10.84 -21.95 2.28
C ALA A 229 -12.22 -21.31 1.99
N GLN A 230 -12.54 -20.16 2.60
CA GLN A 230 -13.78 -19.42 2.38
C GLN A 230 -13.67 -18.39 1.23
N ARG A 231 -12.49 -18.23 0.61
CA ARG A 231 -12.30 -17.25 -0.47
C ARG A 231 -13.17 -17.56 -1.68
N LEU A 232 -13.73 -16.50 -2.27
CA LEU A 232 -14.31 -16.61 -3.60
C LEU A 232 -13.21 -16.68 -4.66
N GLN A 233 -13.34 -17.61 -5.59
CA GLN A 233 -12.42 -17.71 -6.72
C GLN A 233 -12.51 -16.49 -7.66
N PHE A 234 -13.72 -15.94 -7.80
CA PHE A 234 -14.01 -14.80 -8.67
C PHE A 234 -14.77 -13.73 -7.89
N PRO A 235 -14.04 -12.85 -7.13
CA PRO A 235 -14.68 -11.75 -6.40
C PRO A 235 -15.37 -10.79 -7.39
N GLY A 236 -16.52 -10.23 -6.98
CA GLY A 236 -17.30 -9.31 -7.80
C GLY A 236 -18.26 -9.98 -8.79
N GLN A 237 -18.29 -11.29 -8.89
CA GLN A 237 -19.39 -12.00 -9.57
C GLN A 237 -20.66 -11.94 -8.70
N PRO A 238 -21.87 -11.87 -9.29
CA PRO A 238 -23.09 -11.91 -8.52
C PRO A 238 -23.09 -13.18 -7.67
N TYR A 239 -23.33 -13.02 -6.37
CA TYR A 239 -23.46 -14.14 -5.44
C TYR A 239 -24.57 -15.06 -5.96
N ILE A 240 -24.24 -16.30 -6.28
CA ILE A 240 -25.25 -17.33 -6.46
C ILE A 240 -25.86 -17.51 -5.08
N SER A 241 -27.02 -16.90 -4.85
CA SER A 241 -27.75 -17.11 -3.61
C SER A 241 -27.93 -18.61 -3.45
N GLN A 242 -27.49 -19.17 -2.32
CA GLN A 242 -27.63 -20.61 -2.02
C GLN A 242 -29.10 -21.07 -1.86
N ALA A 243 -30.04 -20.25 -2.25
CA ALA A 243 -31.46 -20.57 -2.38
C ALA A 243 -31.71 -21.36 -3.67
N GLY A 244 -31.09 -22.55 -3.83
CA GLY A 244 -31.33 -23.32 -5.02
C GLY A 244 -30.35 -24.44 -5.29
N SER A 245 -29.93 -25.20 -4.29
CA SER A 245 -29.21 -26.47 -4.55
C SER A 245 -30.08 -27.61 -5.12
N ALA A 246 -31.24 -27.27 -5.67
CA ALA A 246 -32.17 -28.22 -6.31
C ALA A 246 -32.21 -28.09 -7.85
N GLY A 247 -31.20 -27.46 -8.50
CA GLY A 247 -31.22 -27.20 -9.94
C GLY A 247 -29.91 -27.27 -10.69
N ALA A 248 -28.84 -27.78 -10.08
CA ALA A 248 -27.52 -27.86 -10.74
C ALA A 248 -27.37 -29.05 -11.69
N SER A 249 -28.42 -29.35 -12.50
CA SER A 249 -28.38 -30.44 -13.50
C SER A 249 -28.72 -29.98 -14.94
N ALA A 250 -28.50 -28.73 -15.29
CA ALA A 250 -28.75 -28.23 -16.64
C ALA A 250 -27.81 -27.12 -17.11
N LEU A 251 -26.51 -27.32 -17.04
CA LEU A 251 -25.56 -26.60 -17.89
C LEU A 251 -24.70 -27.63 -18.63
N ARG A 252 -25.36 -28.33 -19.57
CA ARG A 252 -24.65 -29.01 -20.65
C ARG A 252 -23.94 -27.94 -21.48
N SER A 253 -22.64 -28.09 -21.59
CA SER A 253 -21.84 -27.39 -22.59
C SER A 253 -22.45 -27.53 -23.98
N PRO A 254 -22.64 -26.45 -24.74
CA PRO A 254 -22.94 -26.60 -26.16
C PRO A 254 -21.68 -27.11 -26.88
N SER A 255 -21.77 -28.30 -27.43
CA SER A 255 -20.77 -28.84 -28.35
C SER A 255 -20.59 -27.87 -29.52
N ALA A 256 -19.43 -27.28 -29.62
CA ALA A 256 -19.00 -26.50 -30.77
C ALA A 256 -18.64 -27.46 -31.90
N THR A 257 -19.61 -27.75 -32.78
CA THR A 257 -19.39 -28.31 -34.12
C THR A 257 -20.05 -27.39 -35.13
N GLY A 258 -19.27 -26.46 -35.67
CA GLY A 258 -19.62 -25.63 -36.83
C GLY A 258 -18.36 -24.97 -37.38
N PRO A 259 -18.08 -25.00 -38.68
CA PRO A 259 -16.84 -24.49 -39.25
C PRO A 259 -16.83 -22.96 -39.23
N VAL A 260 -15.85 -22.37 -38.56
CA VAL A 260 -15.60 -20.92 -38.59
C VAL A 260 -14.96 -20.56 -39.93
N SER A 261 -15.75 -19.90 -40.78
CA SER A 261 -15.29 -19.27 -42.02
C SER A 261 -14.26 -18.17 -41.68
N ARG A 262 -13.03 -18.31 -42.21
CA ARG A 262 -11.99 -17.30 -42.18
C ARG A 262 -12.38 -16.13 -43.07
N ALA A 263 -12.74 -15.00 -42.52
CA ALA A 263 -12.75 -13.71 -43.19
C ALA A 263 -11.70 -12.81 -42.62
N GLY A 264 -10.72 -12.49 -43.44
CA GLY A 264 -9.81 -11.36 -43.54
C GLY A 264 -9.42 -10.55 -42.30
N VAL A 265 -8.21 -10.80 -41.80
CA VAL A 265 -7.46 -9.82 -40.98
C VAL A 265 -6.51 -9.08 -41.92
N PRO A 266 -6.53 -7.74 -42.03
CA PRO A 266 -5.53 -7.03 -42.79
C PRO A 266 -4.20 -6.99 -42.02
N ALA A 267 -3.14 -7.42 -42.70
CA ALA A 267 -1.77 -7.26 -42.28
C ALA A 267 -1.37 -5.78 -42.40
N ALA A 268 -0.94 -5.18 -41.27
CA ALA A 268 0.02 -4.08 -41.26
C ALA A 268 0.37 -3.73 -39.80
N LEU A 269 1.56 -4.12 -39.41
CA LEU A 269 2.53 -3.25 -38.73
C LEU A 269 3.84 -4.05 -38.64
N ALA A 270 4.79 -3.61 -39.49
CA ALA A 270 6.11 -4.17 -39.64
C ALA A 270 6.97 -3.88 -38.39
N GLU A 271 7.79 -4.87 -38.05
CA GLU A 271 8.90 -4.74 -37.08
C GLU A 271 9.98 -3.78 -37.61
N PRO A 272 10.63 -2.99 -36.73
CA PRO A 272 11.83 -2.29 -37.11
C PRO A 272 13.06 -3.22 -37.03
N PRO A 273 14.10 -2.98 -37.85
CA PRO A 273 15.20 -3.89 -38.04
C PRO A 273 16.21 -3.84 -36.89
N THR A 274 16.67 -5.03 -36.51
CA THR A 274 17.91 -5.26 -35.78
C THR A 274 19.10 -5.05 -36.68
N GLY A 275 20.12 -4.34 -36.22
CA GLY A 275 21.42 -4.38 -36.88
C GLY A 275 22.32 -3.21 -36.58
N GLY A 276 23.52 -3.51 -36.04
CA GLY A 276 24.66 -2.64 -36.11
C GLY A 276 25.60 -2.68 -34.92
N SER A 277 26.42 -3.73 -34.83
CA SER A 277 27.71 -3.72 -34.15
C SER A 277 28.63 -2.70 -34.81
N HIS A 278 29.40 -1.91 -34.05
CA HIS A 278 30.76 -1.47 -34.37
C HIS A 278 31.36 -0.77 -33.15
N GLU A 279 32.51 -1.39 -32.73
CA GLU A 279 33.77 -0.87 -32.18
C GLU A 279 33.71 0.02 -30.94
#